data_94e5413c71ca3140259ad433de0a6387
#
_entry.id   94e5413c71ca3140259ad433de0a6387
#
_cell.length_a   1.000
_cell.length_b   1.000
_cell.length_c   1.000
_cell.angle_alpha   90.00
_cell.angle_beta   90.00
_cell.angle_gamma   90.00
#
_symmetry.space_group_name_H-M   'P 1'
#
loop_
_entity.id
_entity.type
_entity.pdbx_description
1 polymer ?
#
loop_
_entity_poly.entity_id
_entity_poly.type
_entity_poly.pdbx_seq_one_letter_code
_entity_poly.pdbx_strand_id
1 'polypeptide(L)'
;MKKILCVFLILAAATPLFCGCAVRSVVYASYGDNGEYSISEDMYRYWLAYYKTRFYVIMQDYGIIKESAYTEEFWDMEIELGQTYGDRVFSHVDSLINEMLVCASLYDEYGLGKDPDTKKTLDNTVQSFVDNDVKAAGSRSELNKQLGAVGLNVRELKKIYEYEAKSLIIEDYLYGENGKEPVTDSEREEYYQKNYNRVKYVLLDPYKKLVKDVYGYPVMDTSTGYYKTEELTGEEQAEVRRLAESIRSNAASGADFEALMAEYNQDKSMSGYEDGFFFTKDDAYDEAFLSDALSLAVGGVTLSESSYGLLIIKKYPLEPGMWKNEINAAFFSELDAEITSEKKEKKYGEYYGSVKTDGDFRATVKLSELPLLATALSSD
;
A
#
# COMPACT_ATOMS: atom_id res chain seq x y z
N MET A 1 14.45 46.61 79.84
CA MET A 1 13.27 46.83 79.04
C MET A 1 13.65 46.92 77.56
N LYS A 2 13.66 45.78 76.87
CA LYS A 2 13.98 45.73 75.45
C LYS A 2 12.76 45.17 74.75
N LYS A 3 12.12 45.92 73.88
CA LYS A 3 11.02 45.56 73.05
C LYS A 3 11.54 44.68 71.94
N ILE A 4 11.09 43.40 71.86
CA ILE A 4 11.31 42.47 70.76
C ILE A 4 10.19 42.69 69.77
N LEU A 5 10.54 43.20 68.62
CA LEU A 5 9.65 43.36 67.48
C LEU A 5 9.62 42.06 66.67
N CYS A 6 8.56 41.33 66.77
CA CYS A 6 8.34 40.13 65.89
C CYS A 6 7.92 40.61 64.52
N VAL A 7 8.85 40.47 63.58
CA VAL A 7 8.56 40.65 62.15
C VAL A 7 7.98 39.31 61.67
N PHE A 8 6.68 39.25 61.38
CA PHE A 8 6.07 38.13 60.64
C PHE A 8 6.44 38.26 59.16
N LEU A 9 7.39 37.43 58.75
CA LEU A 9 7.64 37.20 57.33
C LEU A 9 6.50 36.32 56.77
N ILE A 10 5.57 36.94 56.08
CA ILE A 10 4.57 36.23 55.29
C ILE A 10 5.31 35.69 54.06
N LEU A 11 5.70 34.44 54.08
CA LEU A 11 6.13 33.72 52.88
C LEU A 11 4.85 33.48 52.04
N ALA A 12 4.64 34.40 51.09
CA ALA A 12 3.70 34.13 49.99
C ALA A 12 4.31 33.03 49.13
N ALA A 13 3.90 31.80 49.41
CA ALA A 13 4.14 30.69 48.49
C ALA A 13 3.35 31.01 47.21
N ALA A 14 4.06 31.56 46.23
CA ALA A 14 3.59 31.62 44.84
C ALA A 14 3.49 30.16 44.36
N THR A 15 2.35 29.49 44.60
CA THR A 15 1.95 28.32 43.82
C THR A 15 1.84 28.83 42.39
N PRO A 16 2.63 28.29 41.44
CA PRO A 16 2.32 28.53 40.05
C PRO A 16 0.94 27.89 39.83
N LEU A 17 -0.07 28.73 39.68
CA LEU A 17 -1.30 28.35 39.01
C LEU A 17 -0.85 27.89 37.63
N PHE A 18 -0.66 26.62 37.47
CA PHE A 18 -0.80 25.96 36.18
C PHE A 18 -2.25 26.15 35.75
N CYS A 19 -2.59 27.39 35.34
CA CYS A 19 -3.62 27.51 34.33
C CYS A 19 -3.13 26.65 33.17
N GLY A 20 -3.68 25.44 33.08
CA GLY A 20 -3.66 24.71 31.86
C GLY A 20 -4.37 25.57 30.82
N CYS A 21 -3.62 26.50 30.22
CA CYS A 21 -3.99 27.03 28.94
C CYS A 21 -4.13 25.79 28.08
N ALA A 22 -5.38 25.40 27.76
CA ALA A 22 -5.60 24.55 26.62
C ALA A 22 -4.89 25.26 25.47
N VAL A 23 -3.68 24.83 25.16
CA VAL A 23 -2.98 25.27 23.96
C VAL A 23 -3.95 24.91 22.85
N ARG A 24 -4.53 25.92 22.23
CA ARG A 24 -5.47 25.74 21.14
C ARG A 24 -4.61 25.13 20.03
N SER A 25 -4.81 23.83 19.78
CA SER A 25 -4.06 23.15 18.72
C SER A 25 -4.28 23.92 17.42
N VAL A 26 -3.20 24.32 16.77
CA VAL A 26 -3.26 25.03 15.50
C VAL A 26 -3.81 24.06 14.45
N VAL A 27 -4.69 24.54 13.59
CA VAL A 27 -5.34 23.73 12.56
C VAL A 27 -4.42 23.67 11.35
N TYR A 28 -4.07 22.43 10.95
CA TYR A 28 -3.37 22.18 9.69
C TYR A 28 -4.34 22.07 8.50
N ALA A 29 -5.39 21.27 8.64
CA ALA A 29 -6.38 21.06 7.58
C ALA A 29 -7.80 21.19 8.12
N SER A 30 -8.72 21.72 7.29
CA SER A 30 -10.13 21.86 7.66
C SER A 30 -11.05 21.71 6.46
N TYR A 31 -12.27 21.23 6.74
CA TYR A 31 -13.36 21.07 5.79
C TYR A 31 -14.69 21.52 6.44
N GLY A 32 -15.67 21.91 5.60
CA GLY A 32 -16.95 22.46 6.02
C GLY A 32 -16.94 24.00 6.09
N ASP A 33 -18.13 24.63 6.10
CA ASP A 33 -18.30 26.09 5.97
C ASP A 33 -17.55 26.88 7.07
N ASN A 34 -17.52 26.35 8.28
CA ASN A 34 -16.87 26.96 9.44
C ASN A 34 -15.66 26.14 9.94
N GLY A 35 -15.16 25.17 9.16
CA GLY A 35 -14.10 24.27 9.57
C GLY A 35 -14.51 23.30 10.67
N GLU A 36 -15.74 22.78 10.59
CA GLU A 36 -16.30 21.82 11.56
C GLU A 36 -15.44 20.56 11.69
N TYR A 37 -14.87 20.13 10.56
CA TYR A 37 -13.96 18.99 10.50
C TYR A 37 -12.54 19.52 10.38
N SER A 38 -11.66 19.11 11.28
CA SER A 38 -10.30 19.66 11.28
C SER A 38 -9.26 18.71 11.84
N ILE A 39 -8.08 18.75 11.23
CA ILE A 39 -6.86 18.08 11.67
C ILE A 39 -5.90 19.14 12.19
N SER A 40 -5.34 18.94 13.40
CA SER A 40 -4.33 19.84 13.95
C SER A 40 -2.96 19.53 13.39
N GLU A 41 -2.03 20.50 13.55
CA GLU A 41 -0.60 20.33 13.21
C GLU A 41 0.00 19.08 13.88
N ASP A 42 -0.33 18.82 15.15
CA ASP A 42 0.18 17.67 15.89
C ASP A 42 -0.38 16.33 15.37
N MET A 43 -1.66 16.31 14.95
CA MET A 43 -2.24 15.15 14.27
C MET A 43 -1.59 14.90 12.90
N TYR A 44 -1.25 15.98 12.18
CA TYR A 44 -0.51 15.88 10.93
C TYR A 44 0.89 15.30 11.13
N ARG A 45 1.64 15.81 12.13
CA ARG A 45 2.95 15.26 12.51
C ARG A 45 2.87 13.79 12.89
N TYR A 46 1.80 13.37 13.58
CA TYR A 46 1.58 11.96 13.92
C TYR A 46 1.47 11.09 12.66
N TRP A 47 0.63 11.47 11.70
CA TRP A 47 0.47 10.71 10.47
C TRP A 47 1.74 10.67 9.64
N LEU A 48 2.46 11.78 9.56
CA LEU A 48 3.76 11.80 8.89
C LEU A 48 4.77 10.86 9.58
N ALA A 49 4.84 10.86 10.91
CA ALA A 49 5.71 9.96 11.66
C ALA A 49 5.31 8.48 11.49
N TYR A 50 4.00 8.22 11.45
CA TYR A 50 3.43 6.88 11.24
C TYR A 50 3.81 6.33 9.85
N TYR A 51 3.52 7.05 8.79
CA TYR A 51 3.80 6.62 7.43
C TYR A 51 5.30 6.67 7.08
N LYS A 52 6.05 7.65 7.61
CA LYS A 52 7.52 7.62 7.60
C LYS A 52 8.04 6.29 8.12
N THR A 53 7.52 5.84 9.26
CA THR A 53 7.99 4.62 9.90
C THR A 53 7.70 3.40 9.04
N ARG A 54 6.45 3.23 8.60
CA ARG A 54 6.05 2.11 7.73
C ARG A 54 6.87 2.07 6.44
N PHE A 55 6.95 3.19 5.76
CA PHE A 55 7.71 3.30 4.52
C PHE A 55 9.19 2.93 4.72
N TYR A 56 9.83 3.52 5.74
CA TYR A 56 11.24 3.28 6.02
C TYR A 56 11.53 1.83 6.34
N VAL A 57 10.72 1.18 7.18
CA VAL A 57 10.92 -0.20 7.58
C VAL A 57 10.72 -1.16 6.41
N ILE A 58 9.67 -0.96 5.61
CA ILE A 58 9.45 -1.76 4.40
C ILE A 58 10.67 -1.68 3.47
N MET A 59 11.18 -0.48 3.22
CA MET A 59 12.33 -0.29 2.34
C MET A 59 13.63 -0.91 2.91
N GLN A 60 13.78 -0.94 4.25
CA GLN A 60 14.89 -1.65 4.90
C GLN A 60 14.76 -3.17 4.78
N ASP A 61 13.59 -3.72 5.02
CA ASP A 61 13.34 -5.16 4.99
C ASP A 61 13.57 -5.75 3.59
N TYR A 62 13.25 -4.98 2.55
CA TYR A 62 13.58 -5.33 1.16
C TYR A 62 15.05 -5.08 0.80
N GLY A 63 15.87 -4.55 1.72
CA GLY A 63 17.28 -4.25 1.48
C GLY A 63 17.52 -3.13 0.46
N ILE A 64 16.50 -2.34 0.15
CA ILE A 64 16.54 -1.27 -0.85
C ILE A 64 17.35 -0.08 -0.32
N ILE A 65 17.26 0.19 0.98
CA ILE A 65 17.95 1.31 1.64
C ILE A 65 18.82 0.84 2.79
N LYS A 66 19.93 1.58 2.98
CA LYS A 66 20.85 1.40 4.11
C LYS A 66 21.03 2.69 4.92
N GLU A 67 20.50 3.79 4.39
CA GLU A 67 20.57 5.13 4.94
C GLU A 67 19.68 5.25 6.19
N SER A 68 19.95 6.28 6.99
CA SER A 68 19.16 6.55 8.19
C SER A 68 17.89 7.33 7.86
N ALA A 69 16.75 6.92 8.43
CA ALA A 69 15.50 7.68 8.37
C ALA A 69 15.57 9.09 9.02
N TYR A 70 16.68 9.40 9.70
CA TYR A 70 16.90 10.69 10.37
C TYR A 70 17.81 11.62 9.59
N THR A 71 18.09 11.36 8.32
CA THR A 71 18.83 12.26 7.43
C THR A 71 17.89 12.85 6.36
N GLU A 72 18.03 14.16 6.09
CA GLU A 72 17.30 14.80 4.98
C GLU A 72 17.70 14.20 3.65
N GLU A 73 18.99 13.91 3.46
CA GLU A 73 19.53 13.31 2.24
C GLU A 73 18.74 12.07 1.79
N PHE A 74 18.27 11.26 2.77
CA PHE A 74 17.42 10.10 2.44
C PHE A 74 16.04 10.51 1.90
N TRP A 75 15.40 11.48 2.54
CA TRP A 75 14.06 11.91 2.13
C TRP A 75 14.05 12.72 0.85
N ASP A 76 15.18 13.35 0.51
CA ASP A 76 15.39 14.11 -0.73
C ASP A 76 15.83 13.22 -1.92
N MET A 77 16.10 11.92 -1.71
CA MET A 77 16.41 11.00 -2.81
C MET A 77 15.21 10.82 -3.72
N GLU A 78 15.46 10.95 -5.04
CA GLU A 78 14.42 10.70 -6.06
C GLU A 78 14.11 9.21 -6.20
N ILE A 79 12.81 8.89 -6.24
CA ILE A 79 12.29 7.56 -6.58
C ILE A 79 12.11 7.48 -8.10
N GLU A 80 11.57 8.54 -8.66
CA GLU A 80 11.32 8.73 -10.07
C GLU A 80 11.45 10.22 -10.40
N LEU A 81 11.48 10.58 -11.69
CA LEU A 81 11.74 11.94 -12.13
C LEU A 81 10.78 12.95 -11.47
N GLY A 82 11.34 13.79 -10.60
CA GLY A 82 10.63 14.87 -9.92
C GLY A 82 9.83 14.46 -8.69
N GLN A 83 9.98 13.22 -8.18
CA GLN A 83 9.34 12.76 -6.94
C GLN A 83 10.36 12.14 -6.00
N THR A 84 10.47 12.67 -4.79
CA THR A 84 11.33 12.14 -3.73
C THR A 84 10.59 11.15 -2.80
N TYR A 85 11.34 10.42 -1.98
CA TYR A 85 10.76 9.61 -0.89
C TYR A 85 9.94 10.47 0.06
N GLY A 86 10.42 11.67 0.37
CA GLY A 86 9.69 12.64 1.20
C GLY A 86 8.37 13.05 0.55
N ASP A 87 8.38 13.42 -0.72
CA ASP A 87 7.16 13.80 -1.46
C ASP A 87 6.11 12.71 -1.42
N ARG A 88 6.53 11.45 -1.53
CA ARG A 88 5.62 10.30 -1.47
C ARG A 88 4.92 10.19 -0.11
N VAL A 89 5.67 10.34 0.99
CA VAL A 89 5.08 10.32 2.35
C VAL A 89 4.13 11.50 2.55
N PHE A 90 4.55 12.72 2.19
CA PHE A 90 3.70 13.90 2.32
C PHE A 90 2.42 13.79 1.50
N SER A 91 2.51 13.41 0.23
CA SER A 91 1.35 13.29 -0.65
C SER A 91 0.37 12.22 -0.16
N HIS A 92 0.89 11.09 0.34
CA HIS A 92 0.04 10.04 0.91
C HIS A 92 -0.73 10.53 2.14
N VAL A 93 -0.06 11.21 3.07
CA VAL A 93 -0.69 11.75 4.29
C VAL A 93 -1.69 12.86 3.95
N ASP A 94 -1.37 13.75 3.00
CA ASP A 94 -2.30 14.80 2.55
C ASP A 94 -3.58 14.18 1.95
N SER A 95 -3.45 13.14 1.12
CA SER A 95 -4.59 12.42 0.54
C SER A 95 -5.45 11.73 1.62
N LEU A 96 -4.82 11.06 2.58
CA LEU A 96 -5.48 10.43 3.71
C LEU A 96 -6.30 11.45 4.53
N ILE A 97 -5.72 12.60 4.83
CA ILE A 97 -6.39 13.65 5.59
C ILE A 97 -7.58 14.22 4.82
N ASN A 98 -7.44 14.43 3.53
CA ASN A 98 -8.55 14.88 2.69
C ASN A 98 -9.71 13.88 2.74
N GLU A 99 -9.42 12.59 2.59
CA GLU A 99 -10.42 11.53 2.66
C GLU A 99 -11.10 11.49 4.04
N MET A 100 -10.32 11.54 5.13
CA MET A 100 -10.84 11.54 6.50
C MET A 100 -11.81 12.69 6.76
N LEU A 101 -11.46 13.90 6.35
CA LEU A 101 -12.31 15.07 6.56
C LEU A 101 -13.61 15.00 5.75
N VAL A 102 -13.53 14.57 4.51
CA VAL A 102 -14.69 14.35 3.63
C VAL A 102 -15.58 13.24 4.17
N CYS A 103 -15.02 12.10 4.55
CA CYS A 103 -15.78 10.98 5.12
C CYS A 103 -16.48 11.35 6.43
N ALA A 104 -15.82 12.14 7.29
CA ALA A 104 -16.46 12.62 8.52
C ALA A 104 -17.67 13.52 8.23
N SER A 105 -17.58 14.37 7.22
CA SER A 105 -18.70 15.19 6.78
C SER A 105 -19.84 14.32 6.19
N LEU A 106 -19.50 13.37 5.33
CA LEU A 106 -20.49 12.45 4.77
C LEU A 106 -21.19 11.59 5.84
N TYR A 107 -20.42 11.16 6.87
CA TYR A 107 -20.99 10.43 8.02
C TYR A 107 -22.09 11.23 8.72
N ASP A 108 -21.88 12.52 8.92
CA ASP A 108 -22.85 13.41 9.52
C ASP A 108 -23.99 13.77 8.54
N GLU A 109 -23.70 14.00 7.27
CA GLU A 109 -24.69 14.26 6.21
C GLU A 109 -25.67 13.12 6.03
N TYR A 110 -25.17 11.87 6.00
CA TYR A 110 -26.03 10.68 5.94
C TYR A 110 -26.72 10.36 7.28
N GLY A 111 -26.40 11.10 8.33
CA GLY A 111 -27.03 10.97 9.65
C GLY A 111 -26.69 9.66 10.38
N LEU A 112 -25.54 9.04 10.02
CA LEU A 112 -25.13 7.72 10.52
C LEU A 112 -24.93 7.71 12.04
N GLY A 113 -24.48 8.83 12.63
CA GLY A 113 -24.34 8.97 14.08
C GLY A 113 -25.66 9.00 14.86
N LYS A 114 -26.82 9.05 14.18
CA LYS A 114 -28.15 8.98 14.81
C LYS A 114 -28.60 7.54 15.04
N ASP A 115 -28.02 6.59 14.30
CA ASP A 115 -28.29 5.16 14.49
C ASP A 115 -27.48 4.63 15.68
N PRO A 116 -28.13 4.04 16.71
CA PRO A 116 -27.43 3.54 17.92
C PRO A 116 -26.43 2.43 17.63
N ASP A 117 -26.67 1.57 16.64
CA ASP A 117 -25.79 0.45 16.30
C ASP A 117 -24.56 0.96 15.58
N THR A 118 -24.71 1.89 14.65
CA THR A 118 -23.60 2.55 13.96
C THR A 118 -22.73 3.34 14.94
N LYS A 119 -23.35 4.07 15.88
CA LYS A 119 -22.61 4.76 16.93
C LYS A 119 -21.82 3.80 17.82
N LYS A 120 -22.40 2.68 18.19
CA LYS A 120 -21.72 1.64 18.96
C LYS A 120 -20.56 1.03 18.18
N THR A 121 -20.73 0.82 16.88
CA THR A 121 -19.66 0.35 15.99
C THR A 121 -18.50 1.34 15.97
N LEU A 122 -18.78 2.63 15.79
CA LEU A 122 -17.78 3.70 15.85
C LEU A 122 -16.99 3.67 17.17
N ASP A 123 -17.71 3.67 18.31
CA ASP A 123 -17.07 3.68 19.64
C ASP A 123 -16.19 2.44 19.87
N ASN A 124 -16.65 1.26 19.45
CA ASN A 124 -15.91 0.01 19.57
C ASN A 124 -14.66 0.01 18.67
N THR A 125 -14.78 0.47 17.43
CA THR A 125 -13.65 0.55 16.48
C THR A 125 -12.57 1.48 17.02
N VAL A 126 -12.94 2.69 17.46
CA VAL A 126 -12.00 3.64 18.08
C VAL A 126 -11.32 3.05 19.31
N GLN A 127 -12.08 2.34 20.16
CA GLN A 127 -11.50 1.72 21.36
C GLN A 127 -10.53 0.58 20.98
N SER A 128 -10.88 -0.23 19.99
CA SER A 128 -10.03 -1.32 19.49
C SER A 128 -8.69 -0.80 18.96
N PHE A 129 -8.69 0.28 18.15
CA PHE A 129 -7.47 0.89 17.66
C PHE A 129 -6.56 1.36 18.80
N VAL A 130 -7.13 2.04 19.79
CA VAL A 130 -6.36 2.48 20.98
C VAL A 130 -5.81 1.30 21.78
N ASP A 131 -6.58 0.23 21.94
CA ASP A 131 -6.14 -0.95 22.69
C ASP A 131 -5.02 -1.70 21.96
N ASN A 132 -5.06 -1.75 20.63
CA ASN A 132 -3.99 -2.29 19.81
C ASN A 132 -2.69 -1.48 20.00
N ASP A 133 -2.77 -0.16 19.94
CA ASP A 133 -1.62 0.71 20.17
C ASP A 133 -1.06 0.59 21.59
N VAL A 134 -1.92 0.51 22.59
CA VAL A 134 -1.48 0.29 23.98
C VAL A 134 -0.75 -1.05 24.10
N LYS A 135 -1.26 -2.09 23.43
CA LYS A 135 -0.61 -3.40 23.40
C LYS A 135 0.75 -3.33 22.68
N ALA A 136 0.83 -2.68 21.54
CA ALA A 136 2.06 -2.49 20.79
C ALA A 136 3.12 -1.70 21.56
N ALA A 137 2.71 -0.62 22.22
CA ALA A 137 3.60 0.20 23.06
C ALA A 137 3.96 -0.49 24.40
N GLY A 138 3.31 -1.61 24.77
CA GLY A 138 3.49 -2.31 26.03
C GLY A 138 2.70 -1.73 27.20
N SER A 139 2.34 -0.47 27.19
CA SER A 139 1.47 0.18 28.18
C SER A 139 0.92 1.52 27.70
N ARG A 140 -0.18 1.96 28.30
CA ARG A 140 -0.75 3.29 28.04
C ARG A 140 0.22 4.43 28.40
N SER A 141 1.08 4.25 29.40
CA SER A 141 2.09 5.25 29.79
C SER A 141 3.17 5.37 28.72
N GLU A 142 3.62 4.26 28.17
CA GLU A 142 4.63 4.26 27.11
C GLU A 142 4.05 4.80 25.81
N LEU A 143 2.80 4.45 25.46
CA LEU A 143 2.10 5.04 24.35
C LEU A 143 2.03 6.58 24.47
N ASN A 144 1.60 7.11 25.64
CA ASN A 144 1.58 8.56 25.83
C ASN A 144 2.94 9.23 25.70
N LYS A 145 4.01 8.53 26.10
CA LYS A 145 5.39 9.03 25.94
C LYS A 145 5.79 9.11 24.46
N GLN A 146 5.47 8.08 23.67
CA GLN A 146 5.71 8.05 22.23
C GLN A 146 4.90 9.14 21.51
N LEU A 147 3.61 9.28 21.82
CA LEU A 147 2.74 10.32 21.28
C LEU A 147 3.22 11.73 21.65
N GLY A 148 3.77 11.90 22.85
CA GLY A 148 4.35 13.18 23.30
C GLY A 148 5.50 13.67 22.42
N ALA A 149 6.21 12.77 21.73
CA ALA A 149 7.27 13.13 20.79
C ALA A 149 6.75 13.83 19.51
N VAL A 150 5.46 13.67 19.21
CA VAL A 150 4.76 14.37 18.10
C VAL A 150 3.72 15.37 18.60
N GLY A 151 3.73 15.71 19.88
CA GLY A 151 2.82 16.70 20.48
C GLY A 151 1.46 16.16 20.89
N LEU A 152 1.21 14.84 20.78
CA LEU A 152 -0.07 14.22 21.07
C LEU A 152 -0.11 13.49 22.42
N ASN A 153 -1.30 13.10 22.80
CA ASN A 153 -1.62 12.13 23.85
C ASN A 153 -2.76 11.19 23.42
N VAL A 154 -3.05 10.16 24.20
CA VAL A 154 -4.10 9.17 23.86
C VAL A 154 -5.48 9.80 23.66
N ARG A 155 -5.80 10.93 24.30
CA ARG A 155 -7.08 11.61 24.09
C ARG A 155 -7.18 12.22 22.70
N GLU A 156 -6.10 12.76 22.18
CA GLU A 156 -6.01 13.35 20.84
C GLU A 156 -5.91 12.24 19.78
N LEU A 157 -5.19 11.18 20.08
CA LEU A 157 -5.17 9.96 19.25
C LEU A 157 -6.57 9.39 19.03
N LYS A 158 -7.43 9.37 20.04
CA LYS A 158 -8.83 8.95 19.89
C LYS A 158 -9.60 9.78 18.86
N LYS A 159 -9.31 11.07 18.71
CA LYS A 159 -9.95 11.91 17.68
C LYS A 159 -9.47 11.54 16.29
N ILE A 160 -8.20 11.19 16.14
CA ILE A 160 -7.66 10.68 14.88
C ILE A 160 -8.41 9.41 14.50
N TYR A 161 -8.51 8.46 15.42
CA TYR A 161 -9.20 7.19 15.19
C TYR A 161 -10.72 7.32 14.99
N GLU A 162 -11.32 8.40 15.52
CA GLU A 162 -12.72 8.71 15.21
C GLU A 162 -12.88 9.09 13.72
N TYR A 163 -11.96 9.87 13.13
CA TYR A 163 -11.97 10.16 11.71
C TYR A 163 -11.77 8.89 10.89
N GLU A 164 -10.79 8.07 11.25
CA GLU A 164 -10.49 6.82 10.56
C GLU A 164 -11.68 5.84 10.63
N ALA A 165 -12.26 5.65 11.79
CA ALA A 165 -13.43 4.79 11.96
C ALA A 165 -14.66 5.32 11.18
N LYS A 166 -14.87 6.65 11.10
CA LYS A 166 -15.91 7.23 10.24
C LYS A 166 -15.64 6.94 8.76
N SER A 167 -14.38 6.97 8.31
CA SER A 167 -14.02 6.62 6.93
C SER A 167 -14.39 5.16 6.63
N LEU A 168 -14.05 4.22 7.52
CA LEU A 168 -14.42 2.81 7.36
C LEU A 168 -15.94 2.60 7.34
N ILE A 169 -16.68 3.29 8.21
CA ILE A 169 -18.14 3.20 8.24
C ILE A 169 -18.78 3.76 6.97
N ILE A 170 -18.27 4.88 6.44
CA ILE A 170 -18.75 5.46 5.19
C ILE A 170 -18.43 4.55 4.01
N GLU A 171 -17.25 3.94 4.00
CA GLU A 171 -16.89 3.00 2.95
C GLU A 171 -17.82 1.78 2.93
N ASP A 172 -18.05 1.16 4.09
CA ASP A 172 -19.00 0.04 4.19
C ASP A 172 -20.44 0.46 3.84
N TYR A 173 -20.89 1.62 4.33
CA TYR A 173 -22.22 2.15 4.04
C TYR A 173 -22.46 2.41 2.56
N LEU A 174 -21.44 2.87 1.83
CA LEU A 174 -21.56 3.16 0.41
C LEU A 174 -21.26 1.93 -0.45
N TYR A 175 -20.16 1.27 -0.21
CA TYR A 175 -19.57 0.28 -1.12
C TYR A 175 -19.52 -1.14 -0.57
N GLY A 176 -19.83 -1.36 0.71
CA GLY A 176 -19.96 -2.70 1.28
C GLY A 176 -20.97 -3.57 0.54
N GLU A 177 -20.98 -4.87 0.80
CA GLU A 177 -21.84 -5.85 0.13
C GLU A 177 -23.34 -5.45 0.11
N ASN A 178 -23.82 -4.84 1.22
CA ASN A 178 -25.18 -4.33 1.35
C ASN A 178 -25.23 -2.80 1.32
N GLY A 179 -24.20 -2.15 0.79
CA GLY A 179 -24.08 -0.70 0.72
C GLY A 179 -25.04 -0.04 -0.24
N LYS A 180 -24.97 1.28 -0.31
CA LYS A 180 -25.82 2.07 -1.23
C LYS A 180 -25.41 1.95 -2.69
N GLU A 181 -24.13 1.76 -2.93
CA GLU A 181 -23.50 1.75 -4.24
C GLU A 181 -22.47 0.58 -4.32
N PRO A 182 -22.88 -0.68 -4.03
CA PRO A 182 -21.95 -1.81 -4.02
C PRO A 182 -21.34 -2.01 -5.41
N VAL A 183 -20.21 -2.70 -5.48
CA VAL A 183 -19.61 -3.08 -6.75
C VAL A 183 -20.53 -4.07 -7.47
N THR A 184 -20.89 -3.75 -8.70
CA THR A 184 -21.77 -4.57 -9.54
C THR A 184 -20.98 -5.47 -10.49
N ASP A 185 -21.60 -6.56 -10.96
CA ASP A 185 -21.00 -7.43 -11.98
C ASP A 185 -20.68 -6.69 -13.28
N SER A 186 -21.46 -5.65 -13.61
CA SER A 186 -21.20 -4.82 -14.79
C SER A 186 -19.92 -3.99 -14.62
N GLU A 187 -19.71 -3.42 -13.43
CA GLU A 187 -18.48 -2.67 -13.12
C GLU A 187 -17.26 -3.58 -13.09
N ARG A 188 -17.38 -4.81 -12.54
CA ARG A 188 -16.31 -5.81 -12.57
C ARG A 188 -15.94 -6.18 -14.00
N GLU A 189 -16.93 -6.44 -14.85
CA GLU A 189 -16.67 -6.78 -16.25
C GLU A 189 -16.03 -5.61 -17.01
N GLU A 190 -16.51 -4.38 -16.82
CA GLU A 190 -15.94 -3.19 -17.45
C GLU A 190 -14.48 -2.96 -17.01
N TYR A 191 -14.22 -3.04 -15.71
CA TYR A 191 -12.88 -2.88 -15.14
C TYR A 191 -11.93 -3.96 -15.65
N TYR A 192 -12.37 -5.22 -15.62
CA TYR A 192 -11.63 -6.37 -16.13
C TYR A 192 -11.24 -6.19 -17.59
N GLN A 193 -12.19 -5.89 -18.46
CA GLN A 193 -11.94 -5.71 -19.90
C GLN A 193 -11.03 -4.50 -20.20
N LYS A 194 -11.05 -3.49 -19.37
CA LYS A 194 -10.25 -2.25 -19.55
C LYS A 194 -8.83 -2.38 -19.04
N ASN A 195 -8.63 -3.01 -17.88
CA ASN A 195 -7.38 -2.91 -17.14
C ASN A 195 -6.55 -4.19 -17.19
N TYR A 196 -7.17 -5.36 -17.34
CA TYR A 196 -6.45 -6.62 -17.35
C TYR A 196 -5.91 -7.00 -18.73
N ASN A 197 -4.91 -7.85 -18.72
CA ASN A 197 -4.34 -8.51 -19.89
C ASN A 197 -4.25 -9.99 -19.61
N ARG A 198 -4.32 -10.81 -20.65
CA ARG A 198 -4.25 -12.26 -20.57
C ARG A 198 -3.18 -12.80 -21.49
N VAL A 199 -2.23 -13.54 -20.94
CA VAL A 199 -1.16 -14.18 -21.71
C VAL A 199 -0.98 -15.63 -21.30
N LYS A 200 -0.34 -16.39 -22.18
CA LYS A 200 0.38 -17.62 -21.81
C LYS A 200 1.81 -17.48 -22.28
N TYR A 201 2.74 -18.20 -21.67
CA TYR A 201 4.14 -18.12 -22.02
C TYR A 201 4.86 -19.46 -21.93
N VAL A 202 5.94 -19.56 -22.69
CA VAL A 202 7.00 -20.56 -22.53
C VAL A 202 8.20 -19.88 -21.94
N LEU A 203 8.69 -20.34 -20.79
CA LEU A 203 9.92 -19.88 -20.16
C LEU A 203 11.05 -20.85 -20.48
N LEU A 204 12.18 -20.31 -20.93
CA LEU A 204 13.46 -21.01 -21.06
C LEU A 204 14.55 -20.28 -20.27
N ASP A 205 15.28 -20.99 -19.43
CA ASP A 205 16.45 -20.43 -18.76
C ASP A 205 17.68 -20.49 -19.70
N PRO A 206 18.22 -19.33 -20.13
CA PRO A 206 19.37 -19.30 -21.01
C PRO A 206 20.71 -19.43 -20.27
N TYR A 207 20.72 -19.51 -18.93
CA TYR A 207 21.94 -19.47 -18.13
C TYR A 207 22.20 -20.76 -17.39
N LYS A 208 21.15 -21.48 -17.00
CA LYS A 208 21.24 -22.68 -16.15
C LYS A 208 20.44 -23.83 -16.70
N LYS A 209 20.91 -25.04 -16.41
CA LYS A 209 20.16 -26.29 -16.66
C LYS A 209 20.14 -27.15 -15.39
N LEU A 210 19.11 -27.98 -15.27
CA LEU A 210 19.02 -28.96 -14.20
C LEU A 210 20.09 -30.03 -14.35
N VAL A 211 20.83 -30.31 -13.27
CA VAL A 211 21.72 -31.47 -13.18
C VAL A 211 20.83 -32.71 -13.11
N LYS A 212 21.07 -33.66 -14.03
CA LYS A 212 20.34 -34.93 -14.10
C LYS A 212 21.21 -36.10 -13.70
N ASP A 213 20.63 -37.12 -13.09
CA ASP A 213 21.30 -38.39 -12.80
C ASP A 213 21.44 -39.24 -14.08
N VAL A 214 22.04 -40.40 -13.94
CA VAL A 214 22.28 -41.33 -15.05
C VAL A 214 20.99 -41.89 -15.70
N TYR A 215 19.84 -41.69 -15.04
CA TYR A 215 18.52 -42.09 -15.54
C TYR A 215 17.74 -40.89 -16.09
N GLY A 216 18.31 -39.66 -16.07
CA GLY A 216 17.70 -38.45 -16.58
C GLY A 216 16.78 -37.72 -15.60
N TYR A 217 16.76 -38.13 -14.33
CA TYR A 217 15.96 -37.43 -13.30
C TYR A 217 16.75 -36.24 -12.68
N PRO A 218 16.06 -35.13 -12.39
CA PRO A 218 16.69 -34.00 -11.71
C PRO A 218 17.25 -34.41 -10.34
N VAL A 219 18.47 -33.99 -10.05
CA VAL A 219 19.16 -34.24 -8.77
C VAL A 219 18.79 -33.15 -7.77
N MET A 220 18.26 -33.56 -6.62
CA MET A 220 17.96 -32.63 -5.51
C MET A 220 19.22 -32.36 -4.69
N ASP A 221 19.42 -31.11 -4.32
CA ASP A 221 20.39 -30.72 -3.30
C ASP A 221 19.76 -30.88 -1.92
N THR A 222 20.20 -31.90 -1.16
CA THR A 222 19.65 -32.20 0.17
C THR A 222 19.94 -31.15 1.22
N SER A 223 20.90 -30.24 0.98
CA SER A 223 21.22 -29.14 1.89
C SER A 223 20.30 -27.93 1.74
N THR A 224 19.80 -27.69 0.53
CA THR A 224 18.96 -26.53 0.22
C THR A 224 17.49 -26.92 -0.04
N GLY A 225 17.22 -28.20 -0.36
CA GLY A 225 15.88 -28.66 -0.77
C GLY A 225 15.50 -28.31 -2.22
N TYR A 226 16.39 -27.66 -2.98
CA TYR A 226 16.18 -27.31 -4.39
C TYR A 226 16.87 -28.29 -5.32
N TYR A 227 16.45 -28.33 -6.58
CA TYR A 227 17.16 -29.07 -7.62
C TYR A 227 18.51 -28.42 -7.91
N LYS A 228 19.56 -29.26 -8.09
CA LYS A 228 20.87 -28.78 -8.52
C LYS A 228 20.80 -28.24 -9.93
N THR A 229 21.45 -27.11 -10.12
CA THR A 229 21.64 -26.50 -11.43
C THR A 229 23.13 -26.37 -11.75
N GLU A 230 23.47 -26.34 -13.04
CA GLU A 230 24.80 -25.98 -13.53
C GLU A 230 24.69 -24.90 -14.59
N GLU A 231 25.70 -24.08 -14.72
CA GLU A 231 25.73 -23.01 -15.72
C GLU A 231 25.88 -23.60 -17.13
N LEU A 232 25.15 -23.02 -18.07
CA LEU A 232 25.27 -23.32 -19.50
C LEU A 232 26.56 -22.70 -20.06
N THR A 233 27.25 -23.45 -20.92
CA THR A 233 28.33 -22.90 -21.74
C THR A 233 27.79 -21.88 -22.74
N GLY A 234 28.66 -21.00 -23.28
CA GLY A 234 28.24 -20.02 -24.29
C GLY A 234 27.61 -20.63 -25.55
N GLU A 235 28.02 -21.84 -25.93
CA GLU A 235 27.42 -22.58 -27.06
C GLU A 235 26.01 -23.06 -26.69
N GLU A 236 25.82 -23.64 -25.51
CA GLU A 236 24.50 -24.06 -25.00
C GLU A 236 23.56 -22.89 -24.84
N GLN A 237 24.04 -21.75 -24.33
CA GLN A 237 23.23 -20.50 -24.24
C GLN A 237 22.74 -20.05 -25.63
N ALA A 238 23.64 -20.09 -26.65
CA ALA A 238 23.25 -19.77 -28.01
C ALA A 238 22.25 -20.76 -28.60
N GLU A 239 22.28 -22.03 -28.19
CA GLU A 239 21.27 -23.04 -28.58
C GLU A 239 19.91 -22.76 -27.95
N VAL A 240 19.87 -22.43 -26.65
CA VAL A 240 18.63 -22.05 -25.97
C VAL A 240 18.00 -20.82 -26.62
N ARG A 241 18.81 -19.80 -26.98
CA ARG A 241 18.30 -18.59 -27.66
C ARG A 241 17.76 -18.93 -29.08
N ARG A 242 18.42 -19.81 -29.82
CA ARG A 242 17.92 -20.27 -31.12
C ARG A 242 16.63 -21.07 -30.98
N LEU A 243 16.50 -21.89 -29.93
CA LEU A 243 15.28 -22.62 -29.61
C LEU A 243 14.14 -21.66 -29.30
N ALA A 244 14.36 -20.65 -28.45
CA ALA A 244 13.37 -19.64 -28.10
C ALA A 244 12.85 -18.92 -29.36
N GLU A 245 13.74 -18.50 -30.26
CA GLU A 245 13.35 -17.85 -31.52
C GLU A 245 12.59 -18.79 -32.45
N SER A 246 12.95 -20.08 -32.49
CA SER A 246 12.21 -21.10 -33.25
C SER A 246 10.79 -21.30 -32.71
N ILE A 247 10.63 -21.39 -31.38
CA ILE A 247 9.31 -21.50 -30.72
C ILE A 247 8.47 -20.26 -31.03
N ARG A 248 9.04 -19.06 -30.87
CA ARG A 248 8.36 -17.80 -31.21
C ARG A 248 7.89 -17.79 -32.68
N SER A 249 8.77 -18.15 -33.60
CA SER A 249 8.46 -18.17 -35.02
C SER A 249 7.36 -19.18 -35.37
N ASN A 250 7.41 -20.39 -34.80
CA ASN A 250 6.40 -21.42 -34.97
C ASN A 250 5.05 -20.95 -34.45
N ALA A 251 5.02 -20.39 -33.23
CA ALA A 251 3.82 -19.84 -32.62
C ALA A 251 3.22 -18.68 -33.44
N ALA A 252 4.06 -17.77 -33.93
CA ALA A 252 3.63 -16.67 -34.79
C ALA A 252 3.09 -17.15 -36.15
N SER A 253 3.55 -18.32 -36.63
CA SER A 253 3.08 -18.96 -37.86
C SER A 253 1.82 -19.83 -37.66
N GLY A 254 1.25 -19.85 -36.44
CA GLY A 254 -0.01 -20.53 -36.14
C GLY A 254 0.14 -21.95 -35.56
N ALA A 255 1.34 -22.35 -35.12
CA ALA A 255 1.49 -23.60 -34.37
C ALA A 255 0.68 -23.56 -33.07
N ASP A 256 0.24 -24.74 -32.61
CA ASP A 256 -0.47 -24.89 -31.36
C ASP A 256 0.43 -24.48 -30.18
N PHE A 257 0.10 -23.36 -29.56
CA PHE A 257 0.89 -22.80 -28.45
C PHE A 257 0.82 -23.66 -27.19
N GLU A 258 -0.32 -24.32 -26.92
CA GLU A 258 -0.46 -25.22 -25.78
C GLU A 258 0.46 -26.43 -25.94
N ALA A 259 0.59 -26.97 -27.15
CA ALA A 259 1.53 -28.02 -27.44
C ALA A 259 2.99 -27.58 -27.26
N LEU A 260 3.33 -26.37 -27.70
CA LEU A 260 4.66 -25.78 -27.48
C LEU A 260 4.95 -25.58 -25.99
N MET A 261 3.96 -25.11 -25.22
CA MET A 261 4.09 -24.98 -23.77
C MET A 261 4.30 -26.33 -23.09
N ALA A 262 3.53 -27.34 -23.46
CA ALA A 262 3.65 -28.69 -22.89
C ALA A 262 5.03 -29.30 -23.15
N GLU A 263 5.62 -29.03 -24.31
CA GLU A 263 6.90 -29.59 -24.73
C GLU A 263 8.09 -28.83 -24.14
N TYR A 264 8.06 -27.48 -24.17
CA TYR A 264 9.26 -26.68 -23.91
C TYR A 264 9.23 -25.90 -22.61
N ASN A 265 8.05 -25.61 -21.98
CA ASN A 265 7.99 -24.71 -20.84
C ASN A 265 8.70 -25.27 -19.61
N GLN A 266 9.70 -24.53 -19.13
CA GLN A 266 10.44 -24.87 -17.91
C GLN A 266 9.72 -24.39 -16.65
N ASP A 267 8.83 -23.41 -16.76
CA ASP A 267 7.95 -23.00 -15.66
C ASP A 267 6.73 -23.93 -15.57
N LYS A 268 6.76 -24.81 -14.58
CA LYS A 268 5.68 -25.77 -14.35
C LYS A 268 4.44 -25.16 -13.69
N SER A 269 4.57 -23.97 -13.09
CA SER A 269 3.42 -23.25 -12.48
C SER A 269 2.38 -22.87 -13.54
N MET A 270 2.83 -22.60 -14.77
CA MET A 270 1.97 -22.24 -15.90
C MET A 270 0.92 -23.33 -16.23
N SER A 271 1.19 -24.59 -15.90
CA SER A 271 0.21 -25.67 -16.06
C SER A 271 -0.98 -25.58 -15.11
N GLY A 272 -0.88 -24.81 -14.03
CA GLY A 272 -1.97 -24.49 -13.09
C GLY A 272 -2.85 -23.32 -13.55
N TYR A 273 -2.44 -22.60 -14.60
CA TYR A 273 -3.17 -21.47 -15.15
C TYR A 273 -3.85 -21.86 -16.48
N GLU A 274 -4.83 -22.75 -16.40
CA GLU A 274 -5.53 -23.28 -17.59
C GLU A 274 -6.10 -22.17 -18.47
N ASP A 275 -6.68 -21.14 -17.84
CA ASP A 275 -7.20 -19.96 -18.55
C ASP A 275 -6.12 -18.96 -18.98
N GLY A 276 -4.90 -19.12 -18.50
CA GLY A 276 -3.77 -18.21 -18.73
C GLY A 276 -3.43 -17.37 -17.51
N PHE A 277 -2.45 -16.49 -17.68
CA PHE A 277 -1.93 -15.60 -16.67
C PHE A 277 -2.55 -14.20 -16.87
N PHE A 278 -3.21 -13.69 -15.83
CA PHE A 278 -3.84 -12.36 -15.87
C PHE A 278 -3.00 -11.36 -15.09
N PHE A 279 -2.91 -10.16 -15.61
CA PHE A 279 -2.15 -9.07 -14.99
C PHE A 279 -2.66 -7.71 -15.47
N THR A 280 -2.32 -6.66 -14.73
CA THR A 280 -2.54 -5.25 -15.07
C THR A 280 -1.21 -4.58 -15.41
N LYS A 281 -1.25 -3.35 -15.89
CA LYS A 281 -0.05 -2.54 -16.15
C LYS A 281 0.67 -2.11 -14.86
N ASP A 282 -0.03 -2.13 -13.72
CA ASP A 282 0.43 -1.63 -12.43
C ASP A 282 0.99 -2.75 -11.53
N ASP A 283 0.93 -4.01 -11.99
CA ASP A 283 1.48 -5.15 -11.27
C ASP A 283 3.01 -5.11 -11.22
N ALA A 284 3.58 -5.54 -10.11
CA ALA A 284 5.02 -5.52 -9.86
C ALA A 284 5.75 -6.70 -10.51
N TYR A 285 5.62 -6.87 -11.83
CA TYR A 285 6.39 -7.84 -12.61
C TYR A 285 7.63 -7.21 -13.25
N ASP A 286 8.46 -8.07 -13.86
CA ASP A 286 9.64 -7.64 -14.62
C ASP A 286 9.25 -6.66 -15.72
N GLU A 287 10.01 -5.56 -15.82
CA GLU A 287 9.71 -4.45 -16.75
C GLU A 287 9.70 -4.90 -18.22
N ALA A 288 10.63 -5.77 -18.60
CA ALA A 288 10.69 -6.30 -19.97
C ALA A 288 9.46 -7.15 -20.26
N PHE A 289 9.04 -8.03 -19.30
CA PHE A 289 7.81 -8.80 -19.45
C PHE A 289 6.59 -7.90 -19.61
N LEU A 290 6.40 -6.91 -18.73
CA LEU A 290 5.26 -5.99 -18.79
C LEU A 290 5.23 -5.21 -20.09
N SER A 291 6.33 -4.57 -20.45
CA SER A 291 6.44 -3.76 -21.68
C SER A 291 6.10 -4.57 -22.92
N ASP A 292 6.68 -5.75 -23.04
CA ASP A 292 6.48 -6.62 -24.21
C ASP A 292 5.06 -7.19 -24.27
N ALA A 293 4.52 -7.69 -23.12
CA ALA A 293 3.18 -8.27 -23.07
C ALA A 293 2.07 -7.22 -23.29
N LEU A 294 2.24 -6.00 -22.74
CA LEU A 294 1.29 -4.90 -22.94
C LEU A 294 1.27 -4.44 -24.41
N SER A 295 2.43 -4.39 -25.09
CA SER A 295 2.53 -3.95 -26.49
C SER A 295 1.90 -4.90 -27.49
N LEU A 296 1.68 -6.17 -27.11
CA LEU A 296 1.12 -7.17 -28.02
C LEU A 296 -0.36 -6.91 -28.33
N ALA A 297 -0.71 -7.04 -29.60
CA ALA A 297 -2.10 -7.24 -30.00
C ALA A 297 -2.57 -8.66 -29.62
N VAL A 298 -3.87 -8.84 -29.44
CA VAL A 298 -4.47 -10.16 -29.19
C VAL A 298 -4.09 -11.14 -30.33
N GLY A 299 -3.61 -12.32 -29.97
CA GLY A 299 -3.07 -13.31 -30.87
C GLY A 299 -1.61 -13.12 -31.25
N GLY A 300 -1.02 -11.96 -30.90
CA GLY A 300 0.40 -11.68 -31.14
C GLY A 300 1.32 -12.55 -30.27
N VAL A 301 2.54 -12.75 -30.76
CA VAL A 301 3.59 -13.51 -30.08
C VAL A 301 4.89 -12.72 -30.10
N THR A 302 5.57 -12.62 -28.96
CA THR A 302 6.89 -12.00 -28.84
C THR A 302 7.86 -12.90 -28.08
N LEU A 303 9.15 -12.59 -28.18
CA LEU A 303 10.20 -13.10 -27.32
C LEU A 303 10.71 -11.95 -26.44
N SER A 304 10.55 -12.10 -25.14
CA SER A 304 11.01 -11.16 -24.13
C SER A 304 12.21 -11.74 -23.37
N GLU A 305 13.23 -10.93 -23.17
CA GLU A 305 14.38 -11.28 -22.32
C GLU A 305 14.24 -10.57 -20.97
N SER A 306 13.74 -11.32 -19.99
CA SER A 306 13.45 -10.83 -18.65
C SER A 306 14.45 -11.32 -17.61
N SER A 307 14.35 -10.83 -16.38
CA SER A 307 15.10 -11.35 -15.23
C SER A 307 14.81 -12.82 -14.92
N TYR A 308 13.67 -13.35 -15.36
CA TYR A 308 13.30 -14.76 -15.21
C TYR A 308 13.93 -15.68 -16.28
N GLY A 309 14.37 -15.12 -17.41
CA GLY A 309 14.88 -15.84 -18.57
C GLY A 309 14.25 -15.37 -19.87
N LEU A 310 14.23 -16.26 -20.86
CA LEU A 310 13.60 -16.02 -22.17
C LEU A 310 12.13 -16.42 -22.12
N LEU A 311 11.24 -15.45 -22.25
CA LEU A 311 9.78 -15.66 -22.25
C LEU A 311 9.25 -15.52 -23.68
N ILE A 312 8.71 -16.60 -24.24
CA ILE A 312 7.92 -16.55 -25.45
C ILE A 312 6.49 -16.32 -25.03
N ILE A 313 5.96 -15.12 -25.23
CA ILE A 313 4.68 -14.65 -24.72
C ILE A 313 3.68 -14.62 -25.87
N LYS A 314 2.50 -15.21 -25.66
CA LYS A 314 1.34 -15.09 -26.55
C LYS A 314 0.19 -14.43 -25.83
N LYS A 315 -0.37 -13.36 -26.42
CA LYS A 315 -1.52 -12.64 -25.89
C LYS A 315 -2.84 -13.28 -26.33
N TYR A 316 -3.73 -13.47 -25.35
CA TYR A 316 -5.05 -14.05 -25.55
C TYR A 316 -6.16 -13.01 -25.35
N PRO A 317 -7.34 -13.18 -25.94
CA PRO A 317 -8.48 -12.31 -25.67
C PRO A 317 -8.96 -12.50 -24.21
N LEU A 318 -9.50 -11.43 -23.64
CA LEU A 318 -10.25 -11.49 -22.40
C LEU A 318 -11.67 -11.98 -22.73
N GLU A 319 -12.00 -13.20 -22.33
CA GLU A 319 -13.36 -13.69 -22.48
C GLU A 319 -14.26 -13.14 -21.38
N PRO A 320 -15.52 -12.78 -21.67
CA PRO A 320 -16.42 -12.24 -20.65
C PRO A 320 -16.60 -13.19 -19.47
N GLY A 321 -16.53 -12.63 -18.27
CA GLY A 321 -16.81 -13.36 -17.04
C GLY A 321 -15.68 -14.28 -16.52
N MET A 322 -14.47 -14.26 -17.10
CA MET A 322 -13.35 -15.09 -16.61
C MET A 322 -12.94 -14.75 -15.18
N TRP A 323 -13.18 -13.54 -14.74
CA TRP A 323 -12.97 -13.09 -13.36
C TRP A 323 -13.87 -13.81 -12.33
N LYS A 324 -14.96 -14.47 -12.77
CA LYS A 324 -15.85 -15.27 -11.91
C LYS A 324 -15.37 -16.70 -11.70
N ASN A 325 -14.41 -17.16 -12.51
CA ASN A 325 -13.95 -18.54 -12.44
C ASN A 325 -13.09 -18.71 -11.19
N GLU A 326 -13.44 -19.68 -10.35
CA GLU A 326 -12.69 -19.97 -9.12
C GLU A 326 -11.20 -20.27 -9.38
N ILE A 327 -10.87 -20.88 -10.53
CA ILE A 327 -9.50 -21.16 -10.93
C ILE A 327 -8.67 -19.88 -11.12
N ASN A 328 -9.32 -18.77 -11.42
CA ASN A 328 -8.70 -17.48 -11.66
C ASN A 328 -8.74 -16.55 -10.42
N ALA A 329 -9.38 -16.98 -9.32
CA ALA A 329 -9.67 -16.12 -8.17
C ALA A 329 -8.45 -15.39 -7.61
N ALA A 330 -7.26 -16.02 -7.65
CA ALA A 330 -6.02 -15.41 -7.17
C ALA A 330 -5.62 -14.15 -7.95
N PHE A 331 -5.96 -14.08 -9.25
CA PHE A 331 -5.65 -12.90 -10.08
C PHE A 331 -6.62 -11.74 -9.86
N PHE A 332 -7.79 -12.00 -9.30
CA PHE A 332 -8.88 -11.03 -9.15
C PHE A 332 -9.23 -10.76 -7.68
N SER A 333 -8.35 -11.14 -6.75
CA SER A 333 -8.58 -10.94 -5.31
C SER A 333 -8.78 -9.45 -4.94
N GLU A 334 -8.13 -8.55 -5.66
CA GLU A 334 -8.17 -7.10 -5.42
C GLU A 334 -9.18 -6.37 -6.33
N LEU A 335 -9.87 -7.07 -7.24
CA LEU A 335 -10.74 -6.45 -8.25
C LEU A 335 -11.79 -5.51 -7.65
N ASP A 336 -12.49 -5.95 -6.60
CA ASP A 336 -13.52 -5.14 -5.96
C ASP A 336 -12.92 -3.94 -5.21
N ALA A 337 -11.74 -4.12 -4.60
CA ALA A 337 -11.02 -3.06 -3.91
C ALA A 337 -10.55 -1.97 -4.90
N GLU A 338 -10.04 -2.36 -6.06
CA GLU A 338 -9.63 -1.43 -7.12
C GLU A 338 -10.81 -0.63 -7.67
N ILE A 339 -11.93 -1.29 -7.96
CA ILE A 339 -13.16 -0.62 -8.42
C ILE A 339 -13.69 0.33 -7.34
N THR A 340 -13.69 -0.11 -6.07
CA THR A 340 -14.11 0.72 -4.94
C THR A 340 -13.21 1.95 -4.81
N SER A 341 -11.90 1.79 -5.01
CA SER A 341 -10.94 2.90 -5.00
C SER A 341 -11.25 3.93 -6.08
N GLU A 342 -11.51 3.51 -7.35
CA GLU A 342 -11.93 4.43 -8.41
C GLU A 342 -13.27 5.15 -8.08
N LYS A 343 -14.23 4.43 -7.50
CA LYS A 343 -15.53 5.02 -7.07
C LYS A 343 -15.33 6.06 -5.98
N LYS A 344 -14.45 5.77 -5.00
CA LYS A 344 -14.08 6.69 -3.91
C LYS A 344 -13.41 7.94 -4.46
N GLU A 345 -12.40 7.78 -5.30
CA GLU A 345 -11.67 8.88 -5.91
C GLU A 345 -12.62 9.81 -6.69
N LYS A 346 -13.50 9.25 -7.50
CA LYS A 346 -14.49 10.01 -8.22
C LYS A 346 -15.45 10.75 -7.29
N LYS A 347 -16.00 10.07 -6.27
CA LYS A 347 -17.00 10.64 -5.37
C LYS A 347 -16.38 11.68 -4.42
N TYR A 348 -15.26 11.34 -3.79
CA TYR A 348 -14.64 12.22 -2.80
C TYR A 348 -13.83 13.33 -3.46
N GLY A 349 -13.29 13.10 -4.66
CA GLY A 349 -12.56 14.10 -5.44
C GLY A 349 -13.34 15.38 -5.69
N GLU A 350 -14.68 15.30 -5.78
CA GLU A 350 -15.55 16.47 -5.91
C GLU A 350 -15.47 17.40 -4.68
N TYR A 351 -15.12 16.86 -3.53
CA TYR A 351 -15.05 17.57 -2.24
C TYR A 351 -13.64 18.05 -1.90
N TYR A 352 -12.59 17.38 -2.41
CA TYR A 352 -11.19 17.66 -2.02
C TYR A 352 -10.76 19.09 -2.30
N GLY A 353 -11.27 19.71 -3.36
CA GLY A 353 -10.98 21.10 -3.67
C GLY A 353 -11.49 22.09 -2.62
N SER A 354 -12.36 21.66 -1.71
CA SER A 354 -12.89 22.49 -0.61
C SER A 354 -12.14 22.29 0.72
N VAL A 355 -11.23 21.34 0.80
CA VAL A 355 -10.35 21.16 1.96
C VAL A 355 -9.30 22.27 1.96
N LYS A 356 -9.18 22.97 3.07
CA LYS A 356 -8.20 24.05 3.28
C LYS A 356 -7.04 23.51 4.09
N THR A 357 -5.81 23.69 3.62
CA THR A 357 -4.59 23.24 4.28
C THR A 357 -3.65 24.40 4.55
N ASP A 358 -2.84 24.32 5.60
CA ASP A 358 -1.77 25.24 5.91
C ASP A 358 -0.46 24.79 5.21
N GLY A 359 -0.26 25.29 3.99
CA GLY A 359 0.94 25.00 3.20
C GLY A 359 2.22 25.57 3.80
N ASP A 360 2.14 26.69 4.54
CA ASP A 360 3.30 27.29 5.18
C ASP A 360 3.79 26.38 6.32
N PHE A 361 2.87 25.85 7.13
CA PHE A 361 3.22 24.86 8.15
C PHE A 361 3.82 23.59 7.54
N ARG A 362 3.17 23.03 6.50
CA ARG A 362 3.67 21.84 5.79
C ARG A 362 5.13 22.01 5.35
N ALA A 363 5.48 23.17 4.80
CA ALA A 363 6.83 23.47 4.33
C ALA A 363 7.87 23.53 5.48
N THR A 364 7.44 23.68 6.73
CA THR A 364 8.35 23.69 7.90
C THR A 364 8.65 22.31 8.46
N VAL A 365 7.83 21.29 8.13
CA VAL A 365 7.98 19.95 8.70
C VAL A 365 9.05 19.18 7.96
N LYS A 366 10.01 18.63 8.72
CA LYS A 366 11.08 17.78 8.21
C LYS A 366 10.88 16.35 8.67
N LEU A 367 10.83 15.42 7.72
CA LEU A 367 10.67 14.00 8.04
C LEU A 367 11.83 13.44 8.86
N SER A 368 13.07 13.93 8.64
CA SER A 368 14.25 13.53 9.42
C SER A 368 14.12 13.84 10.91
N GLU A 369 13.39 14.88 11.29
CA GLU A 369 13.20 15.33 12.67
C GLU A 369 12.07 14.56 13.39
N LEU A 370 11.17 13.89 12.65
CA LEU A 370 10.07 13.12 13.23
C LEU A 370 10.56 11.78 13.80
N PRO A 371 9.99 11.29 14.91
CA PRO A 371 10.34 10.00 15.47
C PRO A 371 9.86 8.84 14.59
N LEU A 372 10.45 7.66 14.76
CA LEU A 372 9.84 6.40 14.34
C LEU A 372 8.84 5.96 15.43
N LEU A 373 7.67 5.53 15.02
CA LEU A 373 6.59 5.12 15.92
C LEU A 373 6.48 3.59 15.98
N ALA A 374 6.61 3.02 17.18
CA ALA A 374 6.49 1.57 17.36
C ALA A 374 5.08 1.07 17.00
N THR A 375 4.05 1.86 17.18
CA THR A 375 2.66 1.55 16.82
C THR A 375 2.48 1.33 15.32
N ALA A 376 3.28 2.01 14.49
CA ALA A 376 3.25 1.81 13.04
C ALA A 376 3.79 0.44 12.57
N LEU A 377 4.47 -0.31 13.46
CA LEU A 377 5.09 -1.61 13.16
C LEU A 377 4.20 -2.80 13.54
N SER A 378 3.11 -2.56 14.24
CA SER A 378 2.27 -3.61 14.85
C SER A 378 0.90 -3.79 14.19
N SER A 379 0.65 -3.11 13.08
CA SER A 379 -0.65 -3.04 12.40
C SER A 379 -0.81 -4.04 11.24
N ASP A 380 -0.06 -5.15 11.29
CA ASP A 380 -0.24 -6.28 10.36
C ASP A 380 -1.00 -7.44 11.01
#